data_b495959ee1b10d5021d26258d95e9109
#
_entry.id   b495959ee1b10d5021d26258d95e9109
#
_cell.length_a   1.000
_cell.length_b   1.000
_cell.length_c   1.000
_cell.angle_alpha   90.00
_cell.angle_beta   90.00
_cell.angle_gamma   90.00
#
_symmetry.space_group_name_H-M   'P 1'
#
loop_
_entity.id
_entity.type
_entity.pdbx_description
1 polymer ?
#
loop_
_entity_poly.entity_id
_entity_poly.type
_entity_poly.pdbx_seq_one_letter_code
_entity_poly.pdbx_strand_id
1 'polypeptide(L)'
;MHNQYGTFRKLQMLCWLLRTKIIWRRARLIRFPFDLRGKKYIDPGAGLTTGVGCRLEAYSNGPCVLRFGQNVQLNDHVHICAMREIEIGNHVLMASKIYISDNSHGRYDTSKGNSDPETPQLE
;
A
#
# COMPACT_ATOMS: atom_id res chain seq x y z
N MET A 1 34.70 -5.12 -10.38
CA MET A 1 33.48 -5.43 -11.00
C MET A 1 32.40 -5.64 -10.03
N HIS A 2 32.45 -6.70 -9.27
CA HIS A 2 31.47 -6.92 -8.25
C HIS A 2 31.34 -5.77 -7.32
N ASN A 3 32.45 -5.22 -6.90
CA ASN A 3 32.46 -4.17 -5.90
C ASN A 3 31.71 -2.94 -6.37
N GLN A 4 31.92 -2.61 -7.62
CA GLN A 4 31.29 -1.44 -8.19
C GLN A 4 29.78 -1.59 -8.21
N TYR A 5 29.32 -2.76 -8.63
CA TYR A 5 27.91 -3.04 -8.69
C TYR A 5 27.31 -3.11 -7.29
N GLY A 6 28.02 -3.75 -6.37
CA GLY A 6 27.56 -3.82 -4.99
C GLY A 6 27.50 -2.47 -4.32
N THR A 7 28.45 -1.60 -4.62
CA THR A 7 28.44 -0.27 -4.08
C THR A 7 27.23 0.53 -4.57
N PHE A 8 26.92 0.39 -5.85
CA PHE A 8 25.76 1.07 -6.40
C PHE A 8 24.48 0.61 -5.70
N ARG A 9 24.34 -0.68 -5.47
CA ARG A 9 23.18 -1.20 -4.79
C ARG A 9 23.08 -0.72 -3.34
N LYS A 10 24.22 -0.62 -2.68
CA LYS A 10 24.24 -0.11 -1.31
C LYS A 10 23.81 1.34 -1.27
N LEU A 11 24.25 2.13 -2.21
CA LEU A 11 23.86 3.53 -2.28
C LEU A 11 22.37 3.64 -2.55
N GLN A 12 21.86 2.81 -3.44
CA GLN A 12 20.44 2.82 -3.74
C GLN A 12 19.61 2.46 -2.51
N MET A 13 20.04 1.43 -1.79
CA MET A 13 19.36 1.01 -0.57
C MET A 13 19.38 2.13 0.46
N LEU A 14 20.51 2.80 0.60
CA LEU A 14 20.62 3.89 1.55
C LEU A 14 19.66 5.02 1.18
N CYS A 15 19.58 5.35 -0.09
CA CYS A 15 18.65 6.38 -0.56
C CYS A 15 17.20 5.99 -0.24
N TRP A 16 16.87 4.73 -0.47
CA TRP A 16 15.52 4.25 -0.16
C TRP A 16 15.22 4.34 1.32
N LEU A 17 16.18 4.00 2.16
CA LEU A 17 15.99 4.08 3.60
C LEU A 17 15.80 5.52 4.06
N LEU A 18 16.57 6.43 3.51
CA LEU A 18 16.42 7.84 3.86
C LEU A 18 15.07 8.37 3.43
N ARG A 19 14.65 8.06 2.23
CA ARG A 19 13.35 8.50 1.75
C ARG A 19 12.21 7.87 2.55
N THR A 20 12.38 6.63 2.93
CA THR A 20 11.40 5.94 3.77
C THR A 20 11.18 6.70 5.07
N LYS A 21 12.25 7.12 5.72
CA LYS A 21 12.14 7.82 6.98
C LYS A 21 11.52 9.20 6.82
N ILE A 22 11.67 9.80 5.66
CA ILE A 22 11.03 11.08 5.38
C ILE A 22 9.53 10.89 5.17
N ILE A 23 9.14 9.84 4.47
CA ILE A 23 7.74 9.58 4.19
C ILE A 23 7.02 9.06 5.44
N TRP A 24 7.53 7.98 6.04
CA TRP A 24 6.95 7.39 7.24
C TRP A 24 8.07 6.87 8.13
N ARG A 25 8.23 7.50 9.28
CA ARG A 25 9.33 7.13 10.18
C ARG A 25 9.27 5.69 10.64
N ARG A 26 8.07 5.17 10.80
CA ARG A 26 7.89 3.83 11.36
C ARG A 26 7.91 2.74 10.31
N ALA A 27 7.96 3.10 9.04
CA ALA A 27 8.08 2.11 7.98
C ALA A 27 9.48 1.52 8.00
N ARG A 28 9.58 0.26 7.58
CA ARG A 28 10.87 -0.40 7.53
C ARG A 28 11.63 -0.03 6.28
N LEU A 29 11.00 -0.19 5.13
CA LEU A 29 11.65 0.11 3.86
C LEU A 29 10.59 0.30 2.78
N ILE A 30 10.70 1.41 2.07
CA ILE A 30 9.86 1.66 0.90
C ILE A 30 10.78 1.71 -0.30
N ARG A 31 10.58 0.81 -1.23
CA ARG A 31 11.36 0.78 -2.46
C ARG A 31 10.69 1.64 -3.50
N PHE A 32 11.49 2.33 -4.28
CA PHE A 32 11.00 3.28 -5.28
C PHE A 32 11.22 2.72 -6.68
N PRO A 33 10.36 3.06 -7.62
CA PRO A 33 9.34 4.10 -7.54
C PRO A 33 8.16 3.71 -6.65
N PHE A 34 7.60 4.71 -5.98
CA PHE A 34 6.49 4.52 -5.06
C PHE A 34 5.54 5.69 -5.22
N ASP A 35 4.27 5.40 -5.50
CA ASP A 35 3.27 6.45 -5.70
C ASP A 35 2.37 6.50 -4.48
N LEU A 36 2.28 7.67 -3.87
CA LEU A 36 1.53 7.86 -2.65
C LEU A 36 0.59 9.05 -2.80
N ARG A 37 -0.69 8.81 -2.62
CA ARG A 37 -1.69 9.85 -2.69
C ARG A 37 -2.59 9.81 -1.47
N GLY A 38 -2.81 10.97 -0.87
CA GLY A 38 -3.63 11.03 0.33
C GLY A 38 -2.94 10.53 1.56
N LYS A 39 -1.67 10.84 1.70
CA LYS A 39 -0.84 10.35 2.80
C LYS A 39 -1.49 10.56 4.17
N LYS A 40 -2.18 11.69 4.35
CA LYS A 40 -2.75 12.02 5.65
C LYS A 40 -3.96 11.14 6.01
N TYR A 41 -4.48 10.41 5.04
CA TYR A 41 -5.59 9.49 5.28
C TYR A 41 -5.12 8.04 5.39
N ILE A 42 -3.82 7.84 5.47
CA ILE A 42 -3.22 6.51 5.54
C ILE A 42 -2.45 6.36 6.84
N ASP A 43 -2.74 5.30 7.57
CA ASP A 43 -1.94 4.91 8.73
C ASP A 43 -1.07 3.73 8.29
N PRO A 44 0.23 3.94 8.16
CA PRO A 44 1.11 2.88 7.65
C PRO A 44 1.41 1.79 8.66
N GLY A 45 0.98 1.96 9.91
CA GLY A 45 1.37 1.01 10.94
C GLY A 45 2.85 1.11 11.23
N ALA A 46 3.41 0.02 11.72
CA ALA A 46 4.83 -0.05 12.05
C ALA A 46 5.48 -1.16 11.26
N GLY A 47 6.63 -0.88 10.66
CA GLY A 47 7.39 -1.91 9.97
C GLY A 47 6.92 -2.21 8.56
N LEU A 48 6.23 -1.28 7.92
CA LEU A 48 5.77 -1.49 6.55
C LEU A 48 6.94 -1.63 5.59
N THR A 49 6.86 -2.62 4.72
CA THR A 49 7.85 -2.84 3.66
C THR A 49 7.13 -2.90 2.33
N THR A 50 7.63 -2.18 1.34
CA THR A 50 7.05 -2.23 -0.01
C THR A 50 8.10 -2.63 -1.03
N GLY A 51 7.64 -3.32 -2.08
CA GLY A 51 8.46 -3.56 -3.26
C GLY A 51 8.46 -2.34 -4.16
N VAL A 52 8.99 -2.51 -5.37
CA VAL A 52 9.04 -1.40 -6.33
C VAL A 52 7.70 -1.28 -7.05
N GLY A 53 7.37 -0.06 -7.41
CA GLY A 53 6.19 0.19 -8.21
C GLY A 53 4.88 0.08 -7.45
N CYS A 54 4.90 0.15 -6.14
CA CYS A 54 3.67 0.11 -5.36
C CYS A 54 2.96 1.45 -5.42
N ARG A 55 1.64 1.40 -5.24
CA ARG A 55 0.82 2.60 -5.29
C ARG A 55 -0.22 2.53 -4.18
N LEU A 56 -0.21 3.52 -3.31
CA LEU A 56 -1.18 3.62 -2.23
C LEU A 56 -1.96 4.91 -2.40
N GLU A 57 -3.27 4.80 -2.46
CA GLU A 57 -4.14 5.96 -2.62
C GLU A 57 -5.21 5.93 -1.56
N ALA A 58 -5.47 7.09 -0.96
CA ALA A 58 -6.54 7.22 0.01
C ALA A 58 -7.22 8.55 -0.19
N TYR A 59 -8.53 8.52 -0.32
CA TYR A 59 -9.34 9.71 -0.53
C TYR A 59 -10.41 9.77 0.54
N SER A 60 -10.40 10.86 1.32
CA SER A 60 -11.30 10.96 2.45
C SER A 60 -11.65 12.42 2.72
N ASN A 61 -12.75 12.62 3.44
CA ASN A 61 -13.16 13.95 3.89
C ASN A 61 -12.65 14.27 5.29
N GLY A 62 -11.84 13.39 5.87
CA GLY A 62 -11.30 13.66 7.21
C GLY A 62 -10.72 12.43 7.88
N PRO A 63 -11.48 11.36 8.06
CA PRO A 63 -10.93 10.21 8.78
C PRO A 63 -9.90 9.43 7.95
N CYS A 64 -9.05 8.70 8.65
CA CYS A 64 -8.13 7.78 8.02
C CYS A 64 -8.93 6.64 7.40
N VAL A 65 -8.65 6.31 6.15
CA VAL A 65 -9.43 5.28 5.44
C VAL A 65 -8.59 4.08 5.03
N LEU A 66 -7.28 4.16 5.13
CA LEU A 66 -6.41 3.02 4.83
C LEU A 66 -5.48 2.82 6.01
N ARG A 67 -5.61 1.67 6.67
CA ARG A 67 -4.80 1.38 7.85
C ARG A 67 -4.08 0.06 7.68
N PHE A 68 -2.79 0.08 8.01
CA PHE A 68 -1.97 -1.12 8.01
C PHE A 68 -1.63 -1.49 9.45
N GLY A 69 -1.65 -2.77 9.74
CA GLY A 69 -1.17 -3.27 11.01
C GLY A 69 0.35 -3.26 11.06
N GLN A 70 0.93 -4.13 11.87
CA GLN A 70 2.37 -4.18 12.06
C GLN A 70 2.99 -5.16 11.08
N ASN A 71 4.18 -4.81 10.59
CA ASN A 71 5.00 -5.69 9.76
C ASN A 71 4.28 -6.20 8.51
N VAL A 72 3.54 -5.33 7.86
CA VAL A 72 2.89 -5.65 6.60
C VAL A 72 3.94 -5.56 5.49
N GLN A 73 3.90 -6.49 4.59
CA GLN A 73 4.87 -6.57 3.49
C GLN A 73 4.14 -6.64 2.16
N LEU A 74 4.39 -5.65 1.32
CA LEU A 74 3.83 -5.58 -0.02
C LEU A 74 4.93 -5.89 -1.01
N ASN A 75 4.68 -6.83 -1.93
CA ASN A 75 5.65 -7.10 -2.97
C ASN A 75 5.51 -6.07 -4.09
N ASP A 76 6.09 -6.35 -5.25
CA ASP A 76 6.15 -5.35 -6.31
C ASP A 76 4.79 -5.08 -6.92
N HIS A 77 4.56 -3.83 -7.30
CA HIS A 77 3.38 -3.43 -8.06
C HIS A 77 2.06 -3.76 -7.36
N VAL A 78 2.02 -3.58 -6.06
CA VAL A 78 0.77 -3.68 -5.30
C VAL A 78 0.10 -2.32 -5.32
N HIS A 79 -1.19 -2.31 -5.68
CA HIS A 79 -1.97 -1.08 -5.78
C HIS A 79 -3.16 -1.16 -4.83
N ILE A 80 -3.25 -0.25 -3.89
CA ILE A 80 -4.36 -0.18 -2.94
C ILE A 80 -4.99 1.20 -3.04
N CYS A 81 -6.30 1.23 -3.26
CA CYS A 81 -7.04 2.47 -3.37
C CYS A 81 -8.20 2.45 -2.39
N ALA A 82 -8.16 3.29 -1.37
CA ALA A 82 -9.17 3.32 -0.32
C ALA A 82 -9.98 4.60 -0.42
N MET A 83 -11.29 4.47 -0.49
CA MET A 83 -12.20 5.61 -0.50
C MET A 83 -13.18 5.55 0.67
N ARG A 84 -13.41 4.39 1.23
CA ARG A 84 -14.29 4.24 2.39
C ARG A 84 -13.50 3.79 3.59
N GLU A 85 -13.03 2.56 3.55
CA GLU A 85 -12.23 2.05 4.65
C GLU A 85 -11.62 0.71 4.26
N ILE A 86 -10.31 0.64 4.32
CA ILE A 86 -9.58 -0.62 4.12
C ILE A 86 -8.66 -0.79 5.31
N GLU A 87 -8.68 -1.97 5.89
CA GLU A 87 -7.81 -2.28 7.01
C GLU A 87 -7.03 -3.55 6.70
N ILE A 88 -5.71 -3.46 6.78
CA ILE A 88 -4.81 -4.58 6.55
C ILE A 88 -4.29 -5.01 7.90
N GLY A 89 -4.47 -6.28 8.24
CA GLY A 89 -4.06 -6.78 9.54
C GLY A 89 -2.56 -6.86 9.74
N ASN A 90 -2.16 -7.43 10.88
CA ASN A 90 -0.74 -7.57 11.20
C ASN A 90 -0.11 -8.71 10.40
N HIS A 91 1.14 -8.52 10.04
CA HIS A 91 1.96 -9.58 9.41
C HIS A 91 1.37 -10.11 8.11
N VAL A 92 0.65 -9.25 7.38
CA VAL A 92 0.11 -9.64 6.08
C VAL A 92 1.20 -9.51 5.04
N LEU A 93 1.29 -10.54 4.19
CA LEU A 93 2.20 -10.54 3.06
C LEU A 93 1.38 -10.56 1.79
N MET A 94 1.58 -9.57 0.92
CA MET A 94 0.88 -9.50 -0.35
C MET A 94 1.81 -9.86 -1.49
N ALA A 95 1.33 -10.72 -2.37
CA ALA A 95 2.08 -11.07 -3.58
C ALA A 95 2.12 -9.88 -4.53
N SER A 96 2.93 -10.00 -5.55
CA SER A 96 3.07 -8.93 -6.54
C SER A 96 1.81 -8.78 -7.38
N LYS A 97 1.60 -7.55 -7.85
CA LYS A 97 0.52 -7.22 -8.80
C LYS A 97 -0.87 -7.44 -8.23
N ILE A 98 -1.03 -7.22 -6.93
CA ILE A 98 -2.34 -7.29 -6.30
C ILE A 98 -2.97 -5.91 -6.33
N TYR A 99 -4.27 -5.88 -6.63
CA TYR A 99 -5.03 -4.65 -6.61
C TYR A 99 -6.18 -4.78 -5.61
N ILE A 100 -6.25 -3.84 -4.67
CA ILE A 100 -7.31 -3.80 -3.66
C ILE A 100 -7.98 -2.44 -3.73
N SER A 101 -9.30 -2.45 -3.79
CA SER A 101 -10.06 -1.21 -3.83
C SER A 101 -11.41 -1.41 -3.16
N ASP A 102 -11.83 -0.40 -2.41
CA ASP A 102 -13.16 -0.41 -1.81
C ASP A 102 -14.10 0.57 -2.50
N ASN A 103 -13.66 1.14 -3.61
CA ASN A 103 -14.54 2.03 -4.33
C ASN A 103 -15.26 1.21 -5.37
N SER A 104 -16.30 0.59 -4.99
CA SER A 104 -17.05 -0.18 -5.94
C SER A 104 -18.07 0.71 -6.57
N HIS A 105 -17.92 1.03 -7.75
CA HIS A 105 -19.02 1.64 -8.39
C HIS A 105 -19.62 0.59 -9.23
N GLY A 106 -20.32 0.33 -8.93
CA GLY A 106 -20.77 -0.56 -9.59
C GLY A 106 -21.34 -1.67 -9.03
N ARG A 107 -21.35 -1.91 -8.70
CA ARG A 107 -21.76 -2.63 -8.47
C ARG A 107 -22.70 -2.79 -8.32
N TYR A 108 -22.63 -2.84 -8.31
CA TYR A 108 -23.15 -2.90 -8.22
C TYR A 108 -23.99 -2.93 -7.71
N ASP A 109 -24.09 -3.12 -7.41
CA ASP A 109 -24.75 -3.12 -7.00
C ASP A 109 -25.52 -3.32 -6.71
N THR A 110 -25.68 -3.64 -6.64
CA THR A 110 -26.36 -3.84 -6.46
C THR A 110 -27.20 -3.84 -6.09
N SER A 111 -27.23 -3.85 -5.98
CA SER A 111 -27.97 -3.73 -5.72
C SER A 111 -28.80 -3.84 -5.76
N LYS A 112 -28.85 -4.04 -5.76
CA LYS A 112 -29.47 -4.22 -5.93
C LYS A 112 -29.79 -4.87 -5.92
N GLY A 113 -29.48 -5.30 -5.83
CA GLY A 113 -29.50 -5.99 -5.78
C GLY A 113 -29.29 -6.71 -5.65
N ASN A 114 -29.18 -6.95 -5.43
CA ASN A 114 -28.72 -7.55 -5.37
C ASN A 114 -28.12 -7.92 -5.24
N SER A 115 -28.00 -8.14 -5.18
CA SER A 115 -27.31 -8.40 -5.11
C SER A 115 -26.60 -8.72 -5.00
N ASP A 116 -26.32 -8.87 -4.70
CA ASP A 116 -25.48 -9.04 -4.64
C ASP A 116 -24.82 -9.37 -4.41
N PRO A 117 -24.71 -9.61 -4.43
CA PRO A 117 -23.90 -9.91 -4.11
C PRO A 117 -23.04 -9.94 -4.27
N GLU A 118 -22.52 -10.06 -4.36
CA GLU A 118 -21.63 -10.04 -4.58
C GLU A 118 -20.84 -9.52 -4.30
N THR A 119 -20.88 -9.35 -4.07
CA THR A 119 -20.15 -8.75 -3.91
C THR A 119 -19.41 -8.56 -3.40
N PRO A 120 -19.13 -8.73 -3.17
CA PRO A 120 -18.33 -8.52 -2.73
C PRO A 120 -17.41 -8.36 -2.56
N GLN A 121 -17.05 -8.56 -2.48
CA GLN A 121 -16.24 -8.40 -2.51
C GLN A 121 -15.41 -8.03 -2.00
N LEU A 122 -15.27 -7.99 -1.62
CA LEU A 122 -14.41 -7.61 -1.24
C LEU A 122 -13.78 -7.70 -0.41
N GLU A 123 -13.47 -7.82 -0.10
CA GLU A 123 -13.05 -7.83 0.50
C GLU A 123 -12.72 -7.90 0.82
#